data_177d85af4e3c8b14f1626d12abeedb29
#
_entry.id   177d85af4e3c8b14f1626d12abeedb29
#
_cell.length_a   1.000
_cell.length_b   1.000
_cell.length_c   1.000
_cell.angle_alpha   90.00
_cell.angle_beta   90.00
_cell.angle_gamma   90.00
#
_symmetry.space_group_name_H-M   'P 1'
#
loop_
_entity.id
_entity.type
_entity.pdbx_description
1 polymer ?
#
loop_
_entity_poly.entity_id
_entity_poly.type
_entity_poly.pdbx_seq_one_letter_code
_entity_poly.pdbx_strand_id
1 'polypeptide(L)'
;MLKKIERAQQLLKKEAAVFRCPTCHEPMHVEGVGLICQQRHQFDLSKKGTLYFLNHGVQTEYNKKMFTSRGKMIQSGMYAPVLNKIMHYLPQNKTVVDVGCGEGSFLAELSQAGLSGLKIGFDLSKEGIYLASNQLIDAFWCVADLTNLPFANEGLDTILNIFSPSHYQEFRRVLKDDGTVIKIIPEENYLKELRAAFYPNDEKKQSYSNQKVVQRFAEELAVEVDERITYCFDIPEERRLDLLEMSPLEWQVSQEVKAKLQQRPLEKITIDVRLLVGRKR
;
A
#
# COMPACT_ATOMS: atom_id res chain seq x y z
N MET A 1 1.02 9.47 27.52
CA MET A 1 0.88 8.86 26.19
C MET A 1 2.23 8.23 25.82
N LEU A 2 2.27 6.96 25.41
CA LEU A 2 3.52 6.27 24.99
C LEU A 2 4.10 6.92 23.74
N LYS A 3 5.45 6.99 23.66
CA LYS A 3 6.14 7.39 22.45
C LYS A 3 5.92 6.34 21.34
N LYS A 4 6.07 6.75 20.06
CA LYS A 4 5.89 5.83 18.92
C LYS A 4 6.77 4.59 19.01
N ILE A 5 8.03 4.75 19.36
CA ILE A 5 8.97 3.63 19.55
C ILE A 5 8.52 2.70 20.68
N GLU A 6 7.98 3.22 21.78
CA GLU A 6 7.52 2.41 22.91
C GLU A 6 6.31 1.56 22.52
N ARG A 7 5.36 2.14 21.74
CA ARG A 7 4.22 1.38 21.20
C ARG A 7 4.68 0.29 20.25
N ALA A 8 5.59 0.62 19.32
CA ALA A 8 6.15 -0.35 18.40
C ALA A 8 6.92 -1.48 19.13
N GLN A 9 7.66 -1.17 20.20
CA GLN A 9 8.32 -2.18 21.03
C GLN A 9 7.32 -3.11 21.72
N GLN A 10 6.21 -2.56 22.25
CA GLN A 10 5.17 -3.39 22.87
C GLN A 10 4.53 -4.35 21.86
N LEU A 11 4.26 -3.87 20.64
CA LEU A 11 3.74 -4.69 19.56
C LEU A 11 4.76 -5.75 19.13
N LEU A 12 6.04 -5.35 18.98
CA LEU A 12 7.13 -6.23 18.58
C LEU A 12 7.33 -7.40 19.56
N LYS A 13 7.22 -7.14 20.86
CA LYS A 13 7.32 -8.19 21.90
C LYS A 13 6.23 -9.26 21.78
N LYS A 14 5.07 -8.91 21.23
CA LYS A 14 3.94 -9.86 21.06
C LYS A 14 4.02 -10.60 19.73
N GLU A 15 4.52 -9.93 18.68
CA GLU A 15 4.32 -10.37 17.30
C GLU A 15 5.65 -10.61 16.55
N ALA A 16 6.80 -10.70 17.25
CA ALA A 16 8.11 -10.86 16.61
C ALA A 16 8.21 -12.09 15.70
N ALA A 17 7.47 -13.14 16.01
CA ALA A 17 7.44 -14.39 15.23
C ALA A 17 6.96 -14.22 13.78
N VAL A 18 6.27 -13.11 13.46
CA VAL A 18 5.87 -12.80 12.09
C VAL A 18 7.05 -12.42 11.18
N PHE A 19 8.20 -12.05 11.79
CA PHE A 19 9.38 -11.59 11.05
C PHE A 19 10.41 -12.68 10.82
N ARG A 20 11.05 -12.62 9.67
CA ARG A 20 12.19 -13.40 9.22
C ARG A 20 13.33 -12.48 8.81
N CYS A 21 14.55 -12.86 9.10
CA CYS A 21 15.72 -12.09 8.66
C CYS A 21 15.82 -12.06 7.12
N PRO A 22 15.84 -10.89 6.48
CA PRO A 22 15.95 -10.82 5.02
C PRO A 22 17.35 -11.17 4.50
N THR A 23 18.37 -11.27 5.40
CA THR A 23 19.76 -11.58 5.02
C THR A 23 20.05 -13.08 5.05
N CYS A 24 19.65 -13.79 6.11
CA CYS A 24 19.94 -15.23 6.27
C CYS A 24 18.70 -16.11 6.32
N HIS A 25 17.52 -15.52 6.31
CA HIS A 25 16.20 -16.16 6.31
C HIS A 25 15.84 -16.91 7.59
N GLU A 26 16.65 -16.78 8.64
CA GLU A 26 16.38 -17.36 9.95
C GLU A 26 15.27 -16.59 10.69
N PRO A 27 14.57 -17.25 11.62
CA PRO A 27 13.61 -16.59 12.50
C PRO A 27 14.26 -15.46 13.29
N MET A 28 13.47 -14.46 13.66
CA MET A 28 13.91 -13.32 14.44
C MET A 28 13.23 -13.31 15.81
N HIS A 29 13.91 -12.74 16.80
CA HIS A 29 13.39 -12.49 18.12
C HIS A 29 13.73 -11.09 18.58
N VAL A 30 13.06 -10.61 19.63
CA VAL A 30 13.31 -9.28 20.19
C VAL A 30 14.57 -9.29 21.02
N GLU A 31 15.50 -8.36 20.72
CA GLU A 31 16.65 -8.04 21.57
C GLU A 31 16.80 -6.51 21.62
N GLY A 32 16.90 -5.96 22.82
CA GLY A 32 17.00 -4.51 23.00
C GLY A 32 15.79 -3.75 22.46
N VAL A 33 16.02 -2.90 21.46
CA VAL A 33 15.01 -2.05 20.84
C VAL A 33 14.54 -2.55 19.47
N GLY A 34 14.94 -3.74 19.06
CA GLY A 34 14.67 -4.25 17.72
C GLY A 34 14.55 -5.75 17.62
N LEU A 35 14.85 -6.27 16.46
CA LEU A 35 14.85 -7.68 16.09
C LEU A 35 16.27 -8.14 15.77
N ILE A 36 16.60 -9.36 16.19
CA ILE A 36 17.86 -10.02 15.88
C ILE A 36 17.62 -11.48 15.50
N CYS A 37 18.42 -12.03 14.57
CA CYS A 37 18.42 -13.45 14.23
C CYS A 37 19.60 -14.20 14.89
N GLN A 38 19.64 -15.51 14.77
CA GLN A 38 20.73 -16.35 15.32
C GLN A 38 22.10 -16.00 14.71
N GLN A 39 22.15 -15.54 13.46
CA GLN A 39 23.37 -15.08 12.79
C GLN A 39 23.76 -13.64 13.16
N ARG A 40 23.12 -13.05 14.18
CA ARG A 40 23.40 -11.71 14.71
C ARG A 40 23.11 -10.56 13.72
N HIS A 41 22.29 -10.77 12.66
CA HIS A 41 21.76 -9.65 11.88
C HIS A 41 20.69 -8.93 12.71
N GLN A 42 20.90 -7.62 12.91
CA GLN A 42 20.07 -6.81 13.81
C GLN A 42 19.35 -5.69 13.04
N PHE A 43 18.09 -5.46 13.40
CA PHE A 43 17.21 -4.44 12.82
C PHE A 43 16.52 -3.67 13.95
N ASP A 44 17.01 -2.49 14.26
CA ASP A 44 16.48 -1.68 15.35
C ASP A 44 15.29 -0.82 14.91
N LEU A 45 14.38 -0.59 15.85
CA LEU A 45 13.30 0.38 15.68
C LEU A 45 13.89 1.79 15.63
N SER A 46 13.47 2.56 14.64
CA SER A 46 13.76 3.99 14.60
C SER A 46 13.03 4.74 15.73
N LYS A 47 13.38 5.99 15.98
CA LYS A 47 12.63 6.87 16.92
C LYS A 47 11.15 7.01 16.57
N LYS A 48 10.77 6.73 15.33
CA LYS A 48 9.38 6.74 14.84
C LYS A 48 8.67 5.37 14.98
N GLY A 49 9.36 4.35 15.50
CA GLY A 49 8.83 2.99 15.63
C GLY A 49 8.77 2.22 14.32
N THR A 50 9.60 2.57 13.34
CA THR A 50 9.68 1.88 12.05
C THR A 50 10.89 0.96 11.99
N LEU A 51 10.77 -0.16 11.26
CA LEU A 51 11.87 -1.09 10.94
C LEU A 51 12.41 -0.80 9.54
N TYR A 52 13.71 -1.02 9.36
CA TYR A 52 14.39 -0.84 8.08
C TYR A 52 15.15 -2.12 7.71
N PHE A 53 14.62 -2.87 6.74
CA PHE A 53 15.12 -4.19 6.36
C PHE A 53 16.03 -4.21 5.13
N LEU A 54 16.32 -3.07 4.52
CA LEU A 54 17.19 -3.02 3.35
C LEU A 54 18.66 -2.91 3.75
N ASN A 55 19.53 -3.63 3.04
CA ASN A 55 20.99 -3.58 3.25
C ASN A 55 21.66 -2.43 2.49
N HIS A 56 20.93 -1.71 1.62
CA HIS A 56 21.44 -0.59 0.83
C HIS A 56 20.37 0.50 0.70
N GLY A 57 20.83 1.71 0.42
CA GLY A 57 19.91 2.83 0.14
C GLY A 57 19.23 2.64 -1.22
N VAL A 58 17.92 2.77 -1.26
CA VAL A 58 17.13 2.80 -2.48
C VAL A 58 16.62 4.22 -2.69
N GLN A 59 16.84 4.76 -3.90
CA GLN A 59 16.21 6.00 -4.33
C GLN A 59 14.93 5.64 -5.07
N THR A 60 13.83 6.29 -4.71
CA THR A 60 12.54 6.16 -5.41
C THR A 60 12.16 7.53 -5.98
N GLU A 61 11.48 7.54 -7.11
CA GLU A 61 10.94 8.77 -7.69
C GLU A 61 9.74 9.30 -6.88
N TYR A 62 9.20 8.47 -5.98
CA TYR A 62 8.10 8.83 -5.10
C TYR A 62 8.58 9.79 -4.00
N ASN A 63 8.08 11.02 -4.03
CA ASN A 63 8.49 12.06 -3.10
C ASN A 63 7.40 12.35 -2.05
N LYS A 64 7.81 13.06 -0.99
CA LYS A 64 6.94 13.43 0.13
C LYS A 64 5.68 14.19 -0.33
N LYS A 65 5.80 15.06 -1.35
CA LYS A 65 4.69 15.88 -1.84
C LYS A 65 3.59 15.00 -2.42
N MET A 66 3.95 14.07 -3.30
CA MET A 66 3.02 13.12 -3.90
C MET A 66 2.33 12.24 -2.86
N PHE A 67 3.08 11.67 -1.90
CA PHE A 67 2.49 10.89 -0.83
C PHE A 67 1.52 11.72 0.04
N THR A 68 1.88 12.97 0.36
CA THR A 68 1.01 13.86 1.15
C THR A 68 -0.29 14.15 0.40
N SER A 69 -0.23 14.49 -0.88
CA SER A 69 -1.42 14.76 -1.70
C SER A 69 -2.28 13.50 -1.87
N ARG A 70 -1.65 12.32 -2.06
CA ARG A 70 -2.36 11.03 -2.11
C ARG A 70 -3.10 10.75 -0.80
N GLY A 71 -2.44 10.88 0.33
CA GLY A 71 -3.05 10.67 1.64
C GLY A 71 -4.27 11.57 1.86
N LYS A 72 -4.19 12.85 1.51
CA LYS A 72 -5.32 13.78 1.59
C LYS A 72 -6.49 13.38 0.69
N MET A 73 -6.21 12.90 -0.55
CA MET A 73 -7.25 12.40 -1.46
C MET A 73 -7.91 11.12 -0.92
N ILE A 74 -7.14 10.19 -0.34
CA ILE A 74 -7.70 8.98 0.31
C ILE A 74 -8.60 9.40 1.48
N GLN A 75 -8.13 10.27 2.36
CA GLN A 75 -8.87 10.77 3.53
C GLN A 75 -10.11 11.59 3.16
N SER A 76 -10.18 12.17 1.96
CA SER A 76 -11.38 12.86 1.48
C SER A 76 -12.53 11.93 1.09
N GLY A 77 -12.32 10.61 1.20
CA GLY A 77 -13.32 9.60 0.85
C GLY A 77 -13.29 9.16 -0.62
N MET A 78 -12.28 9.60 -1.39
CA MET A 78 -12.18 9.25 -2.82
C MET A 78 -12.27 7.75 -3.08
N TYR A 79 -11.76 6.91 -2.17
CA TYR A 79 -11.80 5.45 -2.30
C TYR A 79 -12.74 4.75 -1.30
N ALA A 80 -13.61 5.50 -0.61
CA ALA A 80 -14.51 4.91 0.40
C ALA A 80 -15.36 3.73 -0.14
N PRO A 81 -15.98 3.78 -1.34
CA PRO A 81 -16.70 2.63 -1.88
C PRO A 81 -15.82 1.40 -2.10
N VAL A 82 -14.56 1.59 -2.53
CA VAL A 82 -13.59 0.50 -2.72
C VAL A 82 -13.18 -0.10 -1.38
N LEU A 83 -12.87 0.74 -0.38
CA LEU A 83 -12.47 0.28 0.95
C LEU A 83 -13.61 -0.45 1.67
N ASN A 84 -14.85 0.01 1.50
CA ASN A 84 -16.02 -0.70 2.02
C ASN A 84 -16.16 -2.10 1.41
N LYS A 85 -15.88 -2.26 0.11
CA LYS A 85 -15.86 -3.59 -0.52
C LYS A 85 -14.73 -4.46 0.01
N ILE A 86 -13.52 -3.92 0.16
CA ILE A 86 -12.37 -4.64 0.75
C ILE A 86 -12.72 -5.16 2.14
N MET A 87 -13.38 -4.35 2.99
CA MET A 87 -13.76 -4.74 4.35
C MET A 87 -14.62 -6.02 4.41
N HIS A 88 -15.43 -6.32 3.39
CA HIS A 88 -16.23 -7.54 3.35
C HIS A 88 -15.39 -8.82 3.24
N TYR A 89 -14.16 -8.71 2.70
CA TYR A 89 -13.26 -9.84 2.49
C TYR A 89 -12.13 -9.90 3.53
N LEU A 90 -12.03 -8.88 4.41
CA LEU A 90 -11.00 -8.84 5.44
C LEU A 90 -11.42 -9.66 6.66
N PRO A 91 -10.60 -10.63 7.08
CA PRO A 91 -10.86 -11.40 8.28
C PRO A 91 -10.61 -10.55 9.54
N GLN A 92 -11.36 -10.83 10.62
CA GLN A 92 -11.17 -10.17 11.90
C GLN A 92 -10.10 -10.89 12.75
N ASN A 93 -9.35 -10.10 13.54
CA ASN A 93 -8.33 -10.60 14.47
C ASN A 93 -7.22 -11.44 13.79
N LYS A 94 -6.88 -11.09 12.56
CA LYS A 94 -5.87 -11.76 11.74
C LYS A 94 -4.73 -10.81 11.39
N THR A 95 -3.65 -11.35 10.83
CA THR A 95 -2.49 -10.58 10.36
C THR A 95 -2.71 -10.11 8.93
N VAL A 96 -2.76 -8.80 8.75
CA VAL A 96 -2.93 -8.15 7.44
C VAL A 96 -1.69 -7.35 7.08
N VAL A 97 -1.16 -7.56 5.88
CA VAL A 97 -0.03 -6.80 5.35
C VAL A 97 -0.46 -5.98 4.13
N ASP A 98 -0.20 -4.68 4.16
CA ASP A 98 -0.38 -3.77 3.01
C ASP A 98 0.95 -3.61 2.25
N VAL A 99 0.96 -4.09 1.01
CA VAL A 99 2.13 -4.18 0.14
C VAL A 99 2.25 -2.90 -0.70
N GLY A 100 3.36 -2.17 -0.53
CA GLY A 100 3.54 -0.86 -1.17
C GLY A 100 2.58 0.16 -0.55
N CYS A 101 2.51 0.19 0.79
CA CYS A 101 1.54 0.96 1.55
C CYS A 101 1.69 2.49 1.43
N GLY A 102 2.80 2.97 0.84
CA GLY A 102 3.12 4.39 0.73
C GLY A 102 3.08 5.09 2.08
N GLU A 103 2.24 6.10 2.22
CA GLU A 103 2.02 6.88 3.45
C GLU A 103 1.01 6.26 4.42
N GLY A 104 0.49 5.05 4.13
CA GLY A 104 -0.30 4.24 5.02
C GLY A 104 -1.78 4.62 5.14
N SER A 105 -2.30 5.55 4.33
CA SER A 105 -3.69 6.01 4.47
C SER A 105 -4.72 4.92 4.19
N PHE A 106 -4.49 4.00 3.23
CA PHE A 106 -5.43 2.90 3.00
C PHE A 106 -5.58 2.01 4.22
N LEU A 107 -4.46 1.61 4.83
CA LEU A 107 -4.47 0.78 6.04
C LEU A 107 -5.08 1.52 7.23
N ALA A 108 -4.88 2.84 7.32
CA ALA A 108 -5.46 3.69 8.34
C ALA A 108 -6.99 3.78 8.21
N GLU A 109 -7.51 4.03 7.01
CA GLU A 109 -8.96 4.07 6.73
C GLU A 109 -9.62 2.72 7.02
N LEU A 110 -9.01 1.60 6.59
CA LEU A 110 -9.51 0.26 6.91
C LEU A 110 -9.51 0.00 8.43
N SER A 111 -8.48 0.47 9.15
CA SER A 111 -8.42 0.34 10.60
C SER A 111 -9.53 1.14 11.29
N GLN A 112 -9.82 2.36 10.83
CA GLN A 112 -10.93 3.19 11.32
C GLN A 112 -12.29 2.57 10.99
N ALA A 113 -12.41 1.88 9.85
CA ALA A 113 -13.61 1.13 9.47
C ALA A 113 -13.80 -0.19 10.24
N GLY A 114 -12.87 -0.53 11.18
CA GLY A 114 -13.02 -1.67 12.07
C GLY A 114 -12.10 -2.86 11.78
N LEU A 115 -11.11 -2.72 10.90
CA LEU A 115 -10.10 -3.78 10.71
C LEU A 115 -9.33 -3.99 12.02
N SER A 116 -9.45 -5.21 12.58
CA SER A 116 -8.78 -5.64 13.81
C SER A 116 -7.62 -6.60 13.54
N GLY A 117 -6.85 -6.93 14.59
CA GLY A 117 -5.68 -7.80 14.48
C GLY A 117 -4.39 -7.06 14.15
N LEU A 118 -3.35 -7.84 13.83
CA LEU A 118 -2.04 -7.29 13.49
C LEU A 118 -2.05 -6.66 12.10
N LYS A 119 -1.66 -5.40 12.04
CA LYS A 119 -1.53 -4.63 10.80
C LYS A 119 -0.07 -4.31 10.53
N ILE A 120 0.38 -4.55 9.31
CA ILE A 120 1.73 -4.26 8.86
C ILE A 120 1.64 -3.52 7.52
N GLY A 121 2.28 -2.37 7.41
CA GLY A 121 2.48 -1.69 6.13
C GLY A 121 3.96 -1.68 5.78
N PHE A 122 4.30 -2.04 4.54
CA PHE A 122 5.65 -1.87 4.07
C PHE A 122 5.71 -1.18 2.70
N ASP A 123 6.77 -0.44 2.51
CA ASP A 123 7.08 0.21 1.23
C ASP A 123 8.60 0.24 1.03
N LEU A 124 9.04 0.37 -0.21
CA LEU A 124 10.44 0.58 -0.54
C LEU A 124 10.89 2.02 -0.20
N SER A 125 9.95 2.96 -0.19
CA SER A 125 10.18 4.38 0.07
C SER A 125 10.30 4.67 1.57
N LYS A 126 11.47 5.15 1.99
CA LYS A 126 11.67 5.71 3.35
C LYS A 126 10.71 6.86 3.65
N GLU A 127 10.44 7.71 2.66
CA GLU A 127 9.56 8.87 2.82
C GLU A 127 8.12 8.44 3.04
N GLY A 128 7.65 7.46 2.27
CA GLY A 128 6.33 6.85 2.47
C GLY A 128 6.19 6.31 3.89
N ILE A 129 7.11 5.46 4.33
CA ILE A 129 7.09 4.86 5.67
C ILE A 129 7.24 5.90 6.79
N TYR A 130 8.04 6.97 6.57
CA TYR A 130 8.09 8.08 7.53
C TYR A 130 6.73 8.75 7.70
N LEU A 131 6.00 8.98 6.61
CA LEU A 131 4.64 9.53 6.65
C LEU A 131 3.65 8.53 7.27
N ALA A 132 3.71 7.25 6.89
CA ALA A 132 2.89 6.17 7.45
C ALA A 132 3.03 6.08 8.98
N SER A 133 4.22 6.29 9.52
CA SER A 133 4.46 6.32 10.97
C SER A 133 3.71 7.43 11.71
N ASN A 134 3.09 8.38 11.01
CA ASN A 134 2.24 9.42 11.62
C ASN A 134 0.76 9.04 11.66
N GLN A 135 0.36 7.94 11.02
CA GLN A 135 -1.01 7.43 11.12
C GLN A 135 -1.33 7.05 12.57
N LEU A 136 -2.57 7.36 12.99
CA LEU A 136 -3.03 7.15 14.37
C LEU A 136 -3.63 5.75 14.56
N ILE A 137 -2.92 4.73 14.10
CA ILE A 137 -3.30 3.32 14.23
C ILE A 137 -2.15 2.51 14.82
N ASP A 138 -2.48 1.38 15.43
CA ASP A 138 -1.49 0.40 15.86
C ASP A 138 -1.15 -0.52 14.68
N ALA A 139 0.02 -0.26 14.09
CA ALA A 139 0.56 -1.03 12.98
C ALA A 139 2.10 -1.03 13.02
N PHE A 140 2.73 -2.06 12.45
CA PHE A 140 4.13 -1.99 12.07
C PHE A 140 4.27 -1.28 10.73
N TRP A 141 5.29 -0.42 10.64
CA TRP A 141 5.67 0.27 9.42
C TRP A 141 7.11 -0.09 9.08
N CYS A 142 7.33 -0.66 7.90
CA CYS A 142 8.62 -1.20 7.53
C CYS A 142 9.10 -0.66 6.18
N VAL A 143 10.39 -0.37 6.06
CA VAL A 143 11.04 -0.23 4.75
C VAL A 143 11.56 -1.60 4.35
N ALA A 144 11.03 -2.17 3.26
CA ALA A 144 11.36 -3.52 2.82
C ALA A 144 11.26 -3.67 1.29
N ASP A 145 11.92 -4.70 0.77
CA ASP A 145 11.86 -5.10 -0.64
C ASP A 145 10.78 -6.17 -0.84
N LEU A 146 9.89 -5.92 -1.80
CA LEU A 146 8.84 -6.86 -2.20
C LEU A 146 9.40 -8.21 -2.69
N THR A 147 10.61 -8.22 -3.25
CA THR A 147 11.25 -9.44 -3.77
C THR A 147 11.94 -10.28 -2.69
N ASN A 148 12.03 -9.77 -1.47
CA ASN A 148 12.61 -10.46 -0.31
C ASN A 148 11.93 -9.97 0.98
N LEU A 149 10.69 -10.39 1.17
CA LEU A 149 9.87 -9.95 2.30
C LEU A 149 10.44 -10.42 3.66
N PRO A 150 10.55 -9.52 4.65
CA PRO A 150 11.07 -9.85 5.97
C PRO A 150 10.01 -10.53 6.86
N PHE A 151 9.17 -11.39 6.27
CA PHE A 151 8.11 -12.10 6.97
C PHE A 151 8.36 -13.60 6.93
N ALA A 152 7.99 -14.27 8.04
CA ALA A 152 8.08 -15.72 8.18
C ALA A 152 7.28 -16.44 7.08
N ASN A 153 7.68 -17.66 6.77
CA ASN A 153 6.87 -18.54 5.94
C ASN A 153 5.53 -18.78 6.63
N GLU A 154 4.45 -18.73 5.88
CA GLU A 154 3.08 -18.97 6.38
C GLU A 154 2.73 -18.13 7.62
N GLY A 155 3.29 -16.90 7.70
CA GLY A 155 3.07 -15.97 8.82
C GLY A 155 1.87 -15.05 8.66
N LEU A 156 1.33 -14.88 7.43
CA LEU A 156 0.34 -13.89 7.11
C LEU A 156 -1.01 -14.52 6.75
N ASP A 157 -2.10 -13.91 7.21
CA ASP A 157 -3.46 -14.33 6.84
C ASP A 157 -3.93 -13.62 5.58
N THR A 158 -3.61 -12.33 5.41
CA THR A 158 -4.08 -11.54 4.26
C THR A 158 -3.01 -10.57 3.76
N ILE A 159 -2.87 -10.49 2.44
CA ILE A 159 -2.11 -9.48 1.74
C ILE A 159 -3.07 -8.51 1.06
N LEU A 160 -2.96 -7.23 1.41
CA LEU A 160 -3.53 -6.12 0.63
C LEU A 160 -2.50 -5.69 -0.41
N ASN A 161 -2.93 -5.54 -1.67
CA ASN A 161 -2.09 -5.12 -2.78
C ASN A 161 -2.84 -4.05 -3.58
N ILE A 162 -2.90 -2.83 -3.03
CA ILE A 162 -3.70 -1.72 -3.55
C ILE A 162 -2.81 -0.83 -4.42
N PHE A 163 -3.02 -0.83 -5.74
CA PHE A 163 -2.26 -0.05 -6.74
C PHE A 163 -0.74 -0.27 -6.69
N SER A 164 -0.31 -1.43 -6.21
CA SER A 164 1.11 -1.77 -6.03
C SER A 164 1.51 -3.01 -6.83
N PRO A 165 2.82 -3.20 -7.11
CA PRO A 165 3.32 -4.40 -7.77
C PRO A 165 3.05 -5.67 -6.95
N SER A 166 3.11 -6.84 -7.60
CA SER A 166 2.99 -8.14 -6.95
C SER A 166 4.25 -8.97 -7.17
N HIS A 167 4.63 -9.74 -6.17
CA HIS A 167 5.66 -10.78 -6.26
C HIS A 167 5.08 -12.09 -5.74
N TYR A 168 4.43 -12.85 -6.62
CA TYR A 168 3.61 -14.01 -6.21
C TYR A 168 4.41 -15.14 -5.56
N GLN A 169 5.70 -15.31 -5.87
CA GLN A 169 6.55 -16.26 -5.18
C GLN A 169 6.66 -15.92 -3.69
N GLU A 170 6.92 -14.65 -3.36
CA GLU A 170 6.95 -14.19 -1.97
C GLU A 170 5.55 -14.22 -1.33
N PHE A 171 4.50 -13.83 -2.08
CA PHE A 171 3.13 -13.92 -1.56
C PHE A 171 2.77 -15.35 -1.15
N ARG A 172 3.05 -16.36 -1.99
CA ARG A 172 2.81 -17.77 -1.64
C ARG A 172 3.63 -18.23 -0.46
N ARG A 173 4.88 -17.75 -0.34
CA ARG A 173 5.75 -18.14 0.77
C ARG A 173 5.26 -17.62 2.11
N VAL A 174 4.83 -16.35 2.16
CA VAL A 174 4.47 -15.70 3.43
C VAL A 174 3.02 -15.95 3.85
N LEU A 175 2.13 -16.27 2.91
CA LEU A 175 0.73 -16.59 3.20
C LEU A 175 0.58 -17.98 3.82
N LYS A 176 -0.28 -18.07 4.84
CA LYS A 176 -0.81 -19.33 5.34
C LYS A 176 -1.56 -20.10 4.24
N ASP A 177 -1.86 -21.37 4.44
CA ASP A 177 -2.53 -22.21 3.44
C ASP A 177 -3.95 -21.71 3.08
N ASP A 178 -4.66 -21.12 4.05
CA ASP A 178 -5.95 -20.45 3.86
C ASP A 178 -5.82 -18.95 3.59
N GLY A 179 -4.60 -18.46 3.37
CA GLY A 179 -4.29 -17.05 3.21
C GLY A 179 -4.81 -16.45 1.91
N THR A 180 -5.16 -15.18 1.98
CA THR A 180 -5.87 -14.45 0.91
C THR A 180 -5.06 -13.26 0.40
N VAL A 181 -5.09 -13.01 -0.90
CA VAL A 181 -4.62 -11.77 -1.52
C VAL A 181 -5.84 -10.97 -1.98
N ILE A 182 -5.96 -9.74 -1.50
CA ILE A 182 -6.95 -8.76 -1.95
C ILE A 182 -6.21 -7.71 -2.78
N LYS A 183 -6.50 -7.66 -4.08
CA LYS A 183 -5.80 -6.79 -5.02
C LYS A 183 -6.76 -5.79 -5.65
N ILE A 184 -6.33 -4.51 -5.68
CA ILE A 184 -7.01 -3.44 -6.42
C ILE A 184 -6.10 -2.99 -7.56
N ILE A 185 -6.64 -2.99 -8.77
CA ILE A 185 -5.95 -2.49 -9.96
C ILE A 185 -6.84 -1.48 -10.70
N PRO A 186 -6.23 -0.51 -11.39
CA PRO A 186 -7.01 0.41 -12.22
C PRO A 186 -7.63 -0.32 -13.42
N GLU A 187 -8.77 0.16 -13.86
CA GLU A 187 -9.45 -0.19 -15.10
C GLU A 187 -9.27 0.90 -16.16
N GLU A 188 -9.78 0.68 -17.34
CA GLU A 188 -9.57 1.56 -18.51
C GLU A 188 -9.96 3.02 -18.29
N ASN A 189 -11.04 3.27 -17.51
CA ASN A 189 -11.53 4.62 -17.22
C ASN A 189 -10.99 5.21 -15.91
N TYR A 190 -10.08 4.53 -15.21
CA TYR A 190 -9.52 5.07 -13.97
C TYR A 190 -8.83 6.39 -14.20
N LEU A 191 -9.30 7.45 -13.50
CA LEU A 191 -8.81 8.84 -13.61
C LEU A 191 -8.83 9.38 -15.07
N LYS A 192 -9.80 8.98 -15.89
CA LYS A 192 -9.82 9.35 -17.32
C LYS A 192 -9.82 10.86 -17.55
N GLU A 193 -10.51 11.63 -16.71
CA GLU A 193 -10.56 13.09 -16.82
C GLU A 193 -9.18 13.71 -16.57
N LEU A 194 -8.46 13.18 -15.58
CA LEU A 194 -7.10 13.63 -15.27
C LEU A 194 -6.12 13.25 -16.39
N ARG A 195 -6.22 12.03 -16.93
CA ARG A 195 -5.38 11.58 -18.06
C ARG A 195 -5.63 12.41 -19.31
N ALA A 196 -6.90 12.68 -19.64
CA ALA A 196 -7.25 13.55 -20.77
C ALA A 196 -6.73 14.99 -20.57
N ALA A 197 -6.83 15.51 -19.35
CA ALA A 197 -6.33 16.85 -19.03
C ALA A 197 -4.79 16.95 -19.07
N PHE A 198 -4.08 15.92 -18.61
CA PHE A 198 -2.62 15.86 -18.62
C PHE A 198 -2.04 15.62 -20.02
N TYR A 199 -2.72 14.81 -20.84
CA TYR A 199 -2.22 14.32 -22.13
C TYR A 199 -3.26 14.53 -23.24
N PRO A 200 -3.69 15.79 -23.53
CA PRO A 200 -4.79 16.05 -24.46
C PRO A 200 -4.53 15.55 -25.89
N ASN A 201 -3.26 15.42 -26.29
CA ASN A 201 -2.84 15.02 -27.64
C ASN A 201 -2.17 13.64 -27.69
N ASP A 202 -2.27 12.82 -26.64
CA ASP A 202 -1.61 11.51 -26.55
C ASP A 202 -2.62 10.42 -26.12
N GLU A 203 -3.32 9.84 -27.09
CA GLU A 203 -4.31 8.77 -26.86
C GLU A 203 -3.71 7.55 -26.18
N LYS A 204 -2.42 7.24 -26.42
CA LYS A 204 -1.75 6.09 -25.76
C LYS A 204 -1.60 6.29 -24.27
N LYS A 205 -1.33 7.51 -23.80
CA LYS A 205 -1.26 7.85 -22.37
C LYS A 205 -2.65 8.01 -21.74
N GLN A 206 -3.69 8.17 -22.55
CA GLN A 206 -5.08 8.20 -22.09
C GLN A 206 -5.68 6.81 -21.93
N SER A 207 -5.13 5.78 -22.59
CA SER A 207 -5.60 4.40 -22.52
C SER A 207 -4.84 3.59 -21.47
N TYR A 208 -5.51 2.56 -20.90
CA TYR A 208 -4.92 1.64 -19.96
C TYR A 208 -5.54 0.25 -20.13
N SER A 209 -4.73 -0.80 -20.02
CA SER A 209 -5.20 -2.19 -19.99
C SER A 209 -4.55 -2.94 -18.84
N ASN A 210 -5.36 -3.64 -18.07
CA ASN A 210 -4.93 -4.48 -16.94
C ASN A 210 -4.99 -5.99 -17.24
N GLN A 211 -5.34 -6.38 -18.46
CA GLN A 211 -5.56 -7.78 -18.84
C GLN A 211 -4.42 -8.72 -18.42
N LYS A 212 -3.17 -8.32 -18.62
CA LYS A 212 -2.00 -9.12 -18.22
C LYS A 212 -1.91 -9.29 -16.69
N VAL A 213 -2.33 -8.27 -15.93
CA VAL A 213 -2.31 -8.32 -14.46
C VAL A 213 -3.39 -9.26 -13.94
N VAL A 214 -4.60 -9.20 -14.52
CA VAL A 214 -5.72 -10.10 -14.19
C VAL A 214 -5.36 -11.55 -14.53
N GLN A 215 -4.83 -11.79 -15.74
CA GLN A 215 -4.40 -13.11 -16.16
C GLN A 215 -3.35 -13.67 -15.20
N ARG A 216 -2.31 -12.89 -14.89
CA ARG A 216 -1.24 -13.32 -13.97
C ARG A 216 -1.78 -13.63 -12.58
N PHE A 217 -2.72 -12.83 -12.06
CA PHE A 217 -3.37 -13.09 -10.77
C PHE A 217 -4.09 -14.46 -10.79
N ALA A 218 -4.85 -14.74 -11.86
CA ALA A 218 -5.59 -15.99 -12.01
C ALA A 218 -4.68 -17.23 -12.24
N GLU A 219 -3.48 -17.05 -12.81
CA GLU A 219 -2.48 -18.11 -12.92
C GLU A 219 -1.87 -18.50 -11.57
N GLU A 220 -1.67 -17.51 -10.68
CA GLU A 220 -0.94 -17.67 -9.41
C GLU A 220 -1.83 -18.02 -8.21
N LEU A 221 -3.10 -17.66 -8.23
CA LEU A 221 -4.04 -17.79 -7.11
C LEU A 221 -5.37 -18.42 -7.57
N ALA A 222 -6.07 -19.06 -6.65
CA ALA A 222 -7.46 -19.49 -6.86
C ALA A 222 -8.38 -18.26 -6.72
N VAL A 223 -8.87 -17.72 -7.84
CA VAL A 223 -9.72 -16.52 -7.85
C VAL A 223 -11.09 -16.85 -7.25
N GLU A 224 -11.48 -16.09 -6.23
CA GLU A 224 -12.79 -16.18 -5.58
C GLU A 224 -13.70 -15.00 -5.95
N VAL A 225 -13.10 -13.83 -6.19
CA VAL A 225 -13.81 -12.60 -6.56
C VAL A 225 -13.07 -11.89 -7.68
N ASP A 226 -13.85 -11.44 -8.66
CA ASP A 226 -13.42 -10.58 -9.76
C ASP A 226 -14.55 -9.58 -10.01
N GLU A 227 -14.46 -8.38 -9.43
CA GLU A 227 -15.51 -7.36 -9.45
C GLU A 227 -14.95 -6.03 -9.96
N ARG A 228 -15.64 -5.40 -10.93
CA ARG A 228 -15.36 -4.03 -11.37
C ARG A 228 -16.18 -3.05 -10.54
N ILE A 229 -15.55 -2.02 -10.03
CA ILE A 229 -16.16 -0.97 -9.23
C ILE A 229 -15.94 0.36 -9.96
N THR A 230 -17.04 1.00 -10.38
CA THR A 230 -16.99 2.24 -11.16
C THR A 230 -17.93 3.27 -10.55
N TYR A 231 -17.42 4.47 -10.28
CA TYR A 231 -18.20 5.62 -9.83
C TYR A 231 -17.51 6.94 -10.15
N CYS A 232 -18.25 8.02 -10.07
CA CYS A 232 -17.74 9.37 -10.16
C CYS A 232 -17.63 9.95 -8.74
N PHE A 233 -16.47 10.53 -8.42
CA PHE A 233 -16.20 11.18 -7.14
C PHE A 233 -16.22 12.70 -7.33
N ASP A 234 -17.05 13.40 -6.55
CA ASP A 234 -17.05 14.86 -6.46
C ASP A 234 -15.88 15.31 -5.58
N ILE A 235 -14.93 16.05 -6.17
CA ILE A 235 -13.69 16.43 -5.50
C ILE A 235 -13.95 17.66 -4.61
N PRO A 236 -13.74 17.56 -3.27
CA PRO A 236 -13.83 18.72 -2.41
C PRO A 236 -12.93 19.86 -2.92
N GLU A 237 -13.40 21.09 -2.88
CA GLU A 237 -12.71 22.24 -3.47
C GLU A 237 -11.28 22.38 -2.97
N GLU A 238 -11.07 22.20 -1.68
CA GLU A 238 -9.76 22.27 -1.02
C GLU A 238 -8.82 21.10 -1.36
N ARG A 239 -9.31 20.07 -2.09
CA ARG A 239 -8.56 18.88 -2.52
C ARG A 239 -8.26 18.84 -4.02
N ARG A 240 -8.84 19.73 -4.80
CA ARG A 240 -8.72 19.70 -6.27
C ARG A 240 -7.27 19.79 -6.74
N LEU A 241 -6.41 20.54 -6.05
CA LEU A 241 -4.99 20.63 -6.37
C LEU A 241 -4.20 19.37 -5.89
N ASP A 242 -4.62 18.75 -4.79
CA ASP A 242 -4.01 17.50 -4.33
C ASP A 242 -4.19 16.38 -5.36
N LEU A 243 -5.31 16.34 -6.10
CA LEU A 243 -5.54 15.37 -7.19
C LEU A 243 -4.45 15.43 -8.27
N LEU A 244 -3.97 16.63 -8.63
CA LEU A 244 -2.97 16.80 -9.68
C LEU A 244 -1.61 16.16 -9.31
N GLU A 245 -1.31 16.07 -8.02
CA GLU A 245 -0.01 15.68 -7.47
C GLU A 245 0.03 14.28 -6.86
N MET A 246 -1.14 13.62 -6.74
CA MET A 246 -1.27 12.38 -5.97
C MET A 246 -0.69 11.12 -6.65
N SER A 247 -0.30 11.22 -7.91
CA SER A 247 0.08 10.04 -8.69
C SER A 247 1.25 10.29 -9.66
N PRO A 248 1.97 9.24 -10.08
CA PRO A 248 3.02 9.34 -11.10
C PRO A 248 2.57 9.89 -12.45
N LEU A 249 1.27 9.96 -12.71
CA LEU A 249 0.74 10.53 -13.95
C LEU A 249 1.25 11.96 -14.22
N GLU A 250 1.57 12.73 -13.16
CA GLU A 250 2.05 14.10 -13.29
C GLU A 250 3.51 14.22 -13.77
N TRP A 251 4.34 13.17 -13.67
CA TRP A 251 5.80 13.28 -13.85
C TRP A 251 6.22 13.75 -15.24
N GLN A 252 5.45 13.42 -16.27
CA GLN A 252 5.74 13.78 -17.65
C GLN A 252 4.85 14.93 -18.17
N VAL A 253 4.12 15.60 -17.27
CA VAL A 253 3.20 16.69 -17.64
C VAL A 253 3.95 18.01 -17.74
N SER A 254 3.74 18.77 -18.82
CA SER A 254 4.36 20.08 -18.99
C SER A 254 3.90 21.10 -17.95
N GLN A 255 4.75 22.05 -17.62
CA GLN A 255 4.42 23.12 -16.68
C GLN A 255 3.23 23.97 -17.15
N GLU A 256 3.07 24.15 -18.47
CA GLU A 256 1.94 24.87 -19.05
C GLU A 256 0.61 24.18 -18.76
N VAL A 257 0.54 22.84 -18.95
CA VAL A 257 -0.66 22.05 -18.65
C VAL A 257 -0.96 22.09 -17.15
N LYS A 258 0.06 21.94 -16.29
CA LYS A 258 -0.10 22.04 -14.84
C LYS A 258 -0.66 23.40 -14.42
N ALA A 259 -0.13 24.50 -14.96
CA ALA A 259 -0.59 25.85 -14.66
C ALA A 259 -2.05 26.08 -15.08
N LYS A 260 -2.46 25.58 -16.25
CA LYS A 260 -3.86 25.64 -16.70
C LYS A 260 -4.80 24.89 -15.75
N LEU A 261 -4.41 23.70 -15.32
CA LEU A 261 -5.20 22.88 -14.40
C LEU A 261 -5.24 23.45 -12.97
N GLN A 262 -4.21 24.17 -12.54
CA GLN A 262 -4.25 24.91 -11.27
C GLN A 262 -5.25 26.08 -11.31
N GLN A 263 -5.43 26.71 -12.46
CA GLN A 263 -6.42 27.81 -12.63
C GLN A 263 -7.86 27.28 -12.78
N ARG A 264 -8.01 26.10 -13.39
CA ARG A 264 -9.32 25.44 -13.61
C ARG A 264 -9.20 23.96 -13.22
N PRO A 265 -9.18 23.67 -11.91
CA PRO A 265 -9.02 22.31 -11.43
C PRO A 265 -10.27 21.47 -11.73
N LEU A 266 -10.08 20.16 -11.84
CA LEU A 266 -11.17 19.22 -12.02
C LEU A 266 -12.05 19.19 -10.77
N GLU A 267 -13.37 19.13 -10.99
CA GLU A 267 -14.38 19.07 -9.93
C GLU A 267 -14.84 17.64 -9.66
N LYS A 268 -14.71 16.77 -10.65
CA LYS A 268 -15.12 15.37 -10.60
C LYS A 268 -14.05 14.49 -11.19
N ILE A 269 -13.96 13.27 -10.70
CA ILE A 269 -13.03 12.26 -11.21
C ILE A 269 -13.68 10.88 -11.24
N THR A 270 -13.45 10.14 -12.30
CA THR A 270 -13.91 8.76 -12.42
C THR A 270 -12.96 7.82 -11.70
N ILE A 271 -13.49 7.05 -10.76
CA ILE A 271 -12.83 5.92 -10.15
C ILE A 271 -13.38 4.67 -10.82
N ASP A 272 -12.49 3.93 -11.47
CA ASP A 272 -12.80 2.72 -12.22
C ASP A 272 -11.72 1.70 -11.92
N VAL A 273 -12.01 0.75 -11.05
CA VAL A 273 -11.03 -0.23 -10.54
C VAL A 273 -11.60 -1.64 -10.57
N ARG A 274 -10.73 -2.62 -10.55
CA ARG A 274 -11.06 -4.03 -10.40
C ARG A 274 -10.58 -4.52 -9.04
N LEU A 275 -11.47 -5.12 -8.30
CA LEU A 275 -11.21 -5.86 -7.08
C LEU A 275 -11.04 -7.33 -7.43
N LEU A 276 -9.90 -7.90 -7.08
CA LEU A 276 -9.61 -9.31 -7.18
C LEU A 276 -9.36 -9.87 -5.78
N VAL A 277 -10.00 -10.98 -5.45
CA VAL A 277 -9.72 -11.74 -4.24
C VAL A 277 -9.33 -13.15 -4.66
N GLY A 278 -8.18 -13.61 -4.16
CA GLY A 278 -7.69 -14.95 -4.50
C GLY A 278 -7.00 -15.60 -3.31
N ARG A 279 -7.15 -16.93 -3.20
CA ARG A 279 -6.48 -17.74 -2.17
C ARG A 279 -5.22 -18.38 -2.70
N LYS A 280 -4.29 -18.65 -1.78
CA LYS A 280 -3.14 -19.53 -2.01
C LYS A 280 -3.64 -20.87 -2.55
N ARG A 281 -3.02 -21.37 -3.63
CA ARG A 281 -3.28 -22.71 -4.21
C ARG A 281 -2.44 -23.76 -3.49
#